data_5f1fe6f727866babaf3140d4ee9d7f18
#
_entry.id   5f1fe6f727866babaf3140d4ee9d7f18
#
_cell.length_a   1.000
_cell.length_b   1.000
_cell.length_c   1.000
_cell.angle_alpha   90.00
_cell.angle_beta   90.00
_cell.angle_gamma   90.00
#
_symmetry.space_group_name_H-M   'P 1'
#
loop_
_entity.id
_entity.type
_entity.pdbx_description
1 polymer ?
#
loop_
_entity_poly.entity_id
_entity_poly.type
_entity_poly.pdbx_seq_one_letter_code
_entity_poly.pdbx_strand_id
1 'polypeptide(L)'
;SIISELNGYLEVQRKTIAEQIQNKNGVYFDSEMEKLDRWADDRRNSLRNILSELDDAIKQMKKDARLAPNLPTKLELQRKLRQLESKRNDAWKDFDESSREIDRQKDSLLDDISRRLEQKIERQELFTIRWHIV
;
A
#
# COMPACT_ATOMS: atom_id res chain seq x y z
N SER A 1 5.89 -26.31 -43.52
CA SER A 1 6.94 -27.13 -42.90
C SER A 1 6.60 -27.43 -41.45
N ILE A 2 7.21 -28.47 -40.90
CA ILE A 2 7.04 -28.87 -39.50
C ILE A 2 7.46 -27.72 -38.54
N ILE A 3 8.53 -27.02 -38.88
CA ILE A 3 9.02 -25.90 -38.07
C ILE A 3 8.01 -24.75 -38.04
N SER A 4 7.39 -24.45 -39.17
CA SER A 4 6.35 -23.41 -39.26
C SER A 4 5.10 -23.77 -38.45
N GLU A 5 4.67 -25.02 -38.53
CA GLU A 5 3.53 -25.53 -37.76
C GLU A 5 3.81 -25.52 -36.24
N LEU A 6 5.02 -25.93 -35.83
CA LEU A 6 5.44 -25.89 -34.43
C LEU A 6 5.47 -24.45 -33.88
N ASN A 7 6.02 -23.52 -34.65
CA ASN A 7 6.06 -22.09 -34.25
C ASN A 7 4.65 -21.52 -34.09
N GLY A 8 3.73 -21.84 -35.02
CA GLY A 8 2.33 -21.42 -34.90
C GLY A 8 1.64 -22.02 -33.68
N TYR A 9 1.87 -23.29 -33.40
CA TYR A 9 1.36 -23.94 -32.19
C TYR A 9 1.90 -23.30 -30.91
N LEU A 10 3.20 -23.02 -30.83
CA LEU A 10 3.83 -22.37 -29.68
C LEU A 10 3.28 -20.97 -29.44
N GLU A 11 3.04 -20.18 -30.47
CA GLU A 11 2.42 -18.86 -30.34
C GLU A 11 1.00 -18.94 -29.79
N VAL A 12 0.18 -19.88 -30.29
CA VAL A 12 -1.18 -20.10 -29.77
C VAL A 12 -1.15 -20.53 -28.32
N GLN A 13 -0.27 -21.47 -27.96
CA GLN A 13 -0.12 -21.94 -26.57
C GLN A 13 0.35 -20.82 -25.64
N ARG A 14 1.32 -20.04 -26.06
CA ARG A 14 1.82 -18.89 -25.30
C ARG A 14 0.71 -17.88 -25.01
N LYS A 15 -0.09 -17.54 -26.00
CA LYS A 15 -1.23 -16.64 -25.87
C LYS A 15 -2.28 -17.19 -24.90
N THR A 16 -2.64 -18.46 -25.02
CA THR A 16 -3.61 -19.14 -24.15
C THR A 16 -3.12 -19.16 -22.70
N ILE A 17 -1.86 -19.49 -22.47
CA ILE A 17 -1.24 -19.52 -21.14
C ILE A 17 -1.21 -18.11 -20.54
N ALA A 18 -0.82 -17.12 -21.33
CA ALA A 18 -0.81 -15.72 -20.89
C ALA A 18 -2.21 -15.23 -20.47
N GLU A 19 -3.25 -15.58 -21.23
CA GLU A 19 -4.64 -15.27 -20.89
C GLU A 19 -5.10 -15.95 -19.60
N GLN A 20 -4.77 -17.24 -19.40
CA GLN A 20 -5.10 -17.95 -18.16
C GLN A 20 -4.40 -17.38 -16.95
N ILE A 21 -3.12 -17.07 -17.06
CA ILE A 21 -2.33 -16.45 -16.00
C ILE A 21 -2.87 -15.05 -15.69
N GLN A 22 -3.20 -14.28 -16.70
CA GLN A 22 -3.77 -12.96 -16.56
C GLN A 22 -5.09 -13.00 -15.79
N ASN A 23 -5.97 -13.97 -16.07
CA ASN A 23 -7.24 -14.11 -15.36
C ASN A 23 -7.04 -14.45 -13.87
N LYS A 24 -6.18 -15.41 -13.54
CA LYS A 24 -5.90 -15.82 -12.15
C LYS A 24 -5.16 -14.74 -11.37
N ASN A 25 -4.07 -14.21 -11.92
CA ASN A 25 -3.24 -13.22 -11.27
C ASN A 25 -3.87 -11.84 -11.29
N GLY A 26 -4.74 -11.54 -12.26
CA GLY A 26 -5.52 -10.31 -12.29
C GLY A 26 -6.47 -10.21 -11.11
N VAL A 27 -7.21 -11.27 -10.79
CA VAL A 27 -8.09 -11.33 -9.62
C VAL A 27 -7.28 -11.21 -8.32
N TYR A 28 -6.17 -11.92 -8.21
CA TYR A 28 -5.27 -11.83 -7.06
C TYR A 28 -4.71 -10.41 -6.90
N PHE A 29 -4.19 -9.84 -7.98
CA PHE A 29 -3.64 -8.49 -8.01
C PHE A 29 -4.67 -7.45 -7.56
N ASP A 30 -5.87 -7.47 -8.13
CA ASP A 30 -6.94 -6.55 -7.80
C ASP A 30 -7.36 -6.68 -6.33
N SER A 31 -7.46 -7.90 -5.82
CA SER A 31 -7.79 -8.16 -4.42
C SER A 31 -6.73 -7.61 -3.46
N GLU A 32 -5.44 -7.81 -3.76
CA GLU A 32 -4.34 -7.30 -2.94
C GLU A 32 -4.22 -5.78 -3.01
N MET A 33 -4.41 -5.19 -4.20
CA MET A 33 -4.43 -3.73 -4.37
C MET A 33 -5.58 -3.10 -3.59
N GLU A 34 -6.75 -3.71 -3.61
CA GLU A 34 -7.92 -3.25 -2.85
C GLU A 34 -7.67 -3.28 -1.35
N LYS A 35 -7.00 -4.31 -0.83
CA LYS A 35 -6.59 -4.36 0.59
C LYS A 35 -5.64 -3.22 0.96
N LEU A 36 -4.67 -2.93 0.10
CA LEU A 36 -3.71 -1.84 0.31
C LEU A 36 -4.41 -0.47 0.26
N ASP A 37 -5.35 -0.29 -0.67
CA ASP A 37 -6.14 0.94 -0.77
C ASP A 37 -7.04 1.14 0.46
N ARG A 38 -7.66 0.08 0.97
CA ARG A 38 -8.44 0.13 2.21
C ARG A 38 -7.56 0.48 3.41
N TRP A 39 -6.39 -0.10 3.50
CA TRP A 39 -5.44 0.24 4.56
C TRP A 39 -5.02 1.72 4.48
N ALA A 40 -4.76 2.24 3.28
CA ALA A 40 -4.47 3.66 3.08
C ALA A 40 -5.62 4.56 3.55
N ASP A 41 -6.86 4.21 3.21
CA ASP A 41 -8.06 4.95 3.62
C ASP A 41 -8.26 4.89 5.13
N ASP A 42 -8.07 3.73 5.75
CA ASP A 42 -8.16 3.55 7.20
C ASP A 42 -7.13 4.41 7.94
N ARG A 43 -5.89 4.46 7.45
CA ARG A 43 -4.83 5.32 8.01
C ARG A 43 -5.16 6.78 7.87
N ARG A 44 -5.69 7.21 6.72
CA ARG A 44 -6.11 8.59 6.49
C ARG A 44 -7.26 9.00 7.40
N ASN A 45 -8.25 8.14 7.57
CA ASN A 45 -9.38 8.37 8.46
C ASN A 45 -8.95 8.41 9.93
N SER A 46 -8.06 7.52 10.34
CA SER A 46 -7.48 7.49 11.69
C SER A 46 -6.72 8.78 11.99
N LEU A 47 -5.87 9.24 11.07
CA LEU A 47 -5.17 10.51 11.21
C LEU A 47 -6.15 11.69 11.35
N ARG A 48 -7.16 11.74 10.49
CA ARG A 48 -8.16 12.80 10.52
C ARG A 48 -8.87 12.88 11.86
N ASN A 49 -9.24 11.73 12.44
CA ASN A 49 -9.87 11.66 13.74
C ASN A 49 -8.91 12.10 14.86
N ILE A 50 -7.67 11.62 14.85
CA ILE A 50 -6.64 12.00 15.83
C ILE A 50 -6.38 13.50 15.77
N LEU A 51 -6.22 14.07 14.58
CA LEU A 51 -5.98 15.51 14.41
C LEU A 51 -7.17 16.34 14.88
N SER A 52 -8.40 15.92 14.61
CA SER A 52 -9.60 16.60 15.08
C SER A 52 -9.66 16.66 16.61
N GLU A 53 -9.41 15.53 17.27
CA GLU A 53 -9.39 15.46 18.73
C GLU A 53 -8.26 16.31 19.33
N LEU A 54 -7.05 16.23 18.76
CA LEU A 54 -5.90 17.02 19.22
C LEU A 54 -6.09 18.51 18.98
N ASP A 55 -6.64 18.91 17.83
CA ASP A 55 -6.91 20.32 17.52
C ASP A 55 -7.94 20.91 18.48
N ASP A 56 -8.98 20.17 18.84
CA ASP A 56 -9.96 20.58 19.84
C ASP A 56 -9.31 20.71 21.23
N ALA A 57 -8.49 19.74 21.62
CA ALA A 57 -7.77 19.77 22.89
C ALA A 57 -6.78 20.93 22.96
N ILE A 58 -6.04 21.20 21.88
CA ILE A 58 -5.10 22.33 21.77
C ILE A 58 -5.85 23.66 21.89
N LYS A 59 -6.95 23.82 21.18
CA LYS A 59 -7.78 25.02 21.24
C LYS A 59 -8.30 25.31 22.66
N GLN A 60 -8.80 24.26 23.32
CA GLN A 60 -9.29 24.38 24.69
C GLN A 60 -8.14 24.69 25.66
N MET A 61 -7.00 24.08 25.52
CA MET A 61 -5.82 24.29 26.35
C MET A 61 -5.29 25.74 26.22
N LYS A 62 -5.26 26.27 25.00
CA LYS A 62 -4.89 27.67 24.74
C LYS A 62 -5.83 28.65 25.44
N LYS A 63 -7.11 28.35 25.42
CA LYS A 63 -8.13 29.13 26.12
C LYS A 63 -7.92 29.10 27.64
N ASP A 64 -7.73 27.88 28.18
CA ASP A 64 -7.50 27.69 29.62
C ASP A 64 -6.22 28.41 30.09
N ALA A 65 -5.15 28.32 29.29
CA ALA A 65 -3.90 29.02 29.57
C ALA A 65 -4.06 30.55 29.65
N ARG A 66 -4.89 31.12 28.76
CA ARG A 66 -5.17 32.57 28.80
C ARG A 66 -5.98 32.99 30.03
N LEU A 67 -6.86 32.11 30.50
CA LEU A 67 -7.74 32.36 31.65
C LEU A 67 -7.14 31.93 32.99
N ALA A 68 -5.94 31.34 33.00
CA ALA A 68 -5.30 30.85 34.20
C ALA A 68 -5.06 31.97 35.21
N PRO A 69 -5.34 31.77 36.52
CA PRO A 69 -5.34 32.85 37.50
C PRO A 69 -3.95 33.28 37.98
N ASN A 70 -2.90 32.47 37.74
CA ASN A 70 -1.55 32.72 38.19
C ASN A 70 -0.50 32.19 37.22
N LEU A 71 0.74 32.61 37.39
CA LEU A 71 1.85 32.22 36.50
C LEU A 71 2.20 30.71 36.59
N PRO A 72 2.27 30.09 37.78
CA PRO A 72 2.54 28.65 37.85
C PRO A 72 1.55 27.79 37.06
N THR A 73 0.26 28.10 37.14
CA THR A 73 -0.79 27.44 36.37
C THR A 73 -0.64 27.69 34.86
N LYS A 74 -0.31 28.88 34.45
CA LYS A 74 -0.03 29.23 33.04
C LYS A 74 1.13 28.43 32.50
N LEU A 75 2.22 28.28 33.24
CA LEU A 75 3.39 27.53 32.84
C LEU A 75 3.07 26.03 32.69
N GLU A 76 2.31 25.47 33.62
CA GLU A 76 1.88 24.07 33.56
C GLU A 76 1.00 23.82 32.32
N LEU A 77 0.05 24.68 32.04
CA LEU A 77 -0.82 24.60 30.88
C LEU A 77 -0.04 24.75 29.56
N GLN A 78 0.96 25.63 29.52
CA GLN A 78 1.83 25.76 28.35
C GLN A 78 2.68 24.49 28.08
N ARG A 79 3.13 23.82 29.13
CA ARG A 79 3.84 22.54 29.01
C ARG A 79 2.93 21.45 28.44
N LYS A 80 1.69 21.37 28.93
CA LYS A 80 0.67 20.45 28.41
C LYS A 80 0.35 20.73 26.94
N LEU A 81 0.25 22.03 26.60
CA LEU A 81 0.04 22.45 25.21
C LEU A 81 1.14 21.97 24.29
N ARG A 82 2.41 22.10 24.68
CA ARG A 82 3.55 21.60 23.90
C ARG A 82 3.52 20.08 23.73
N GLN A 83 3.09 19.35 24.75
CA GLN A 83 2.92 17.90 24.65
C GLN A 83 1.84 17.54 23.63
N LEU A 84 0.74 18.26 23.58
CA LEU A 84 -0.33 18.06 22.59
C LEU A 84 0.13 18.39 21.18
N GLU A 85 0.88 19.46 20.99
CA GLU A 85 1.48 19.82 19.71
C GLU A 85 2.50 18.77 19.22
N SER A 86 3.28 18.20 20.13
CA SER A 86 4.20 17.11 19.85
C SER A 86 3.46 15.84 19.40
N LYS A 87 2.37 15.48 20.09
CA LYS A 87 1.51 14.36 19.68
C LYS A 87 0.91 14.54 18.29
N ARG A 88 0.54 15.78 17.96
CA ARG A 88 0.03 16.14 16.63
C ARG A 88 1.09 15.92 15.56
N ASN A 89 2.33 16.33 15.81
CA ASN A 89 3.45 16.10 14.89
C ASN A 89 3.77 14.60 14.75
N ASP A 90 3.72 13.85 15.84
CA ASP A 90 3.93 12.39 15.83
C ASP A 90 2.85 11.68 15.00
N ALA A 91 1.61 12.11 15.10
CA ALA A 91 0.52 11.57 14.28
C ALA A 91 0.78 11.75 12.77
N TRP A 92 1.28 12.91 12.36
CA TRP A 92 1.68 13.16 10.98
C TRP A 92 2.85 12.28 10.53
N LYS A 93 3.86 12.10 11.39
CA LYS A 93 5.00 11.20 11.09
C LYS A 93 4.56 9.76 10.92
N ASP A 94 3.71 9.27 11.80
CA ASP A 94 3.17 7.91 11.73
C ASP A 94 2.36 7.68 10.44
N PHE A 95 1.60 8.68 10.04
CA PHE A 95 0.86 8.65 8.78
C PHE A 95 1.81 8.61 7.57
N ASP A 96 2.83 9.45 7.54
CA ASP A 96 3.82 9.47 6.46
C ASP A 96 4.55 8.13 6.34
N GLU A 97 4.97 7.54 7.45
CA GLU A 97 5.62 6.23 7.48
C GLU A 97 4.69 5.13 6.97
N SER A 98 3.43 5.14 7.39
CA SER A 98 2.42 4.18 6.91
C SER A 98 2.16 4.34 5.40
N SER A 99 2.10 5.57 4.91
CA SER A 99 1.90 5.84 3.48
C SER A 99 3.08 5.33 2.64
N ARG A 100 4.30 5.52 3.11
CA ARG A 100 5.51 5.00 2.44
C ARG A 100 5.55 3.49 2.44
N GLU A 101 5.14 2.86 3.54
CA GLU A 101 5.07 1.39 3.63
C GLU A 101 4.03 0.83 2.65
N ILE A 102 2.87 1.46 2.54
CA ILE A 102 1.84 1.07 1.58
C ILE A 102 2.36 1.20 0.14
N ASP A 103 3.05 2.28 -0.19
CA ASP A 103 3.65 2.47 -1.51
C ASP A 103 4.71 1.40 -1.81
N ARG A 104 5.57 1.06 -0.84
CA ARG A 104 6.54 -0.03 -0.98
C ARG A 104 5.86 -1.37 -1.23
N GLN A 105 4.78 -1.66 -0.53
CA GLN A 105 4.04 -2.90 -0.72
C GLN A 105 3.35 -2.97 -2.08
N LYS A 106 2.83 -1.85 -2.59
CA LYS A 106 2.29 -1.77 -3.95
C LYS A 106 3.36 -2.05 -5.00
N ASP A 107 4.54 -1.44 -4.87
CA ASP A 107 5.66 -1.67 -5.79
C ASP A 107 6.14 -3.12 -5.74
N SER A 108 6.26 -3.69 -4.54
CA SER A 108 6.63 -5.10 -4.34
C SER A 108 5.61 -6.06 -4.97
N LEU A 109 4.32 -5.74 -4.86
CA LEU A 109 3.25 -6.53 -5.48
C LEU A 109 3.34 -6.50 -7.01
N LEU A 110 3.59 -5.34 -7.60
CA LEU A 110 3.80 -5.18 -9.04
C LEU A 110 4.97 -6.03 -9.53
N ASP A 111 6.11 -5.95 -8.86
CA ASP A 111 7.31 -6.71 -9.20
C ASP A 111 7.10 -8.21 -9.06
N ASP A 112 6.43 -8.66 -8.00
CA ASP A 112 6.16 -10.06 -7.72
C ASP A 112 5.23 -10.67 -8.79
N ILE A 113 4.18 -9.97 -9.15
CA ILE A 113 3.24 -10.41 -10.20
C ILE A 113 3.93 -10.48 -11.55
N SER A 114 4.72 -9.46 -11.91
CA SER A 114 5.49 -9.44 -13.16
C SER A 114 6.44 -10.64 -13.25
N ARG A 115 7.16 -10.93 -12.18
CA ARG A 115 8.10 -12.04 -12.11
C ARG A 115 7.42 -13.39 -12.24
N ARG A 116 6.32 -13.60 -11.54
CA ARG A 116 5.53 -14.86 -11.60
C ARG A 116 4.97 -15.10 -12.98
N LEU A 117 4.50 -14.04 -13.64
CA LEU A 117 3.97 -14.11 -15.00
C LEU A 117 5.06 -14.59 -15.99
N GLU A 118 6.24 -13.99 -15.95
CA GLU A 118 7.37 -14.39 -16.80
C GLU A 118 7.81 -15.84 -16.55
N GLN A 119 7.99 -16.21 -15.30
CA GLN A 119 8.41 -17.57 -14.93
C GLN A 119 7.43 -18.65 -15.40
N LYS A 120 6.14 -18.41 -15.27
CA LYS A 120 5.12 -19.37 -15.72
C LYS A 120 5.09 -19.51 -17.23
N ILE A 121 5.21 -18.42 -17.96
CA ILE A 121 5.27 -18.43 -19.43
C ILE A 121 6.49 -19.23 -19.89
N GLU A 122 7.67 -18.98 -19.33
CA GLU A 122 8.90 -19.69 -19.65
C GLU A 122 8.81 -21.21 -19.37
N ARG A 123 8.28 -21.59 -18.23
CA ARG A 123 8.10 -23.01 -17.86
C ARG A 123 7.18 -23.73 -18.82
N GLN A 124 6.09 -23.12 -19.21
CA GLN A 124 5.13 -23.72 -20.14
C GLN A 124 5.70 -23.81 -21.56
N GLU A 125 6.47 -22.83 -22.00
CA GLU A 125 7.18 -22.89 -23.27
C GLU A 125 8.17 -24.07 -23.30
N LEU A 126 8.98 -24.22 -22.26
CA LEU A 126 9.93 -25.32 -22.14
C LEU A 126 9.22 -26.71 -22.12
N PHE A 127 8.12 -26.81 -21.38
CA PHE A 127 7.33 -28.07 -21.36
C PHE A 127 6.75 -28.39 -22.73
N THR A 128 6.20 -27.43 -23.43
CA THR A 128 5.62 -27.57 -24.75
C THR A 128 6.68 -28.00 -25.78
N ILE A 129 7.86 -27.41 -25.75
CA ILE A 129 8.99 -27.78 -26.62
C ILE A 129 9.41 -29.22 -26.36
N ARG A 130 9.60 -29.63 -25.10
CA ARG A 130 9.94 -31.02 -24.74
C ARG A 130 8.92 -32.03 -25.25
N TRP A 131 7.64 -31.74 -25.06
CA TRP A 131 6.55 -32.61 -25.48
C TRP A 131 6.51 -32.83 -27.00
N HIS A 132 6.81 -31.80 -27.78
CA HIS A 132 6.73 -31.85 -29.24
C HIS A 132 8.01 -32.30 -29.95
N ILE A 133 9.16 -32.20 -29.29
CA ILE A 133 10.46 -32.59 -29.87
C ILE A 133 10.83 -34.04 -29.52
N VAL A 134 10.42 -34.52 -28.39
CA VAL A 134 10.62 -35.93 -27.97
C VAL A 134 9.50 -36.81 -28.46
#